data_41a0b9aa97fd87f7dc8b650c425af135
#
_entry.id   41a0b9aa97fd87f7dc8b650c425af135
#
_cell.length_a   1.000
_cell.length_b   1.000
_cell.length_c   1.000
_cell.angle_alpha   90.00
_cell.angle_beta   90.00
_cell.angle_gamma   90.00
#
_symmetry.space_group_name_H-M   'P 1'
#
loop_
_entity.id
_entity.type
_entity.pdbx_description
1 polymer ?
#
loop_
_entity_poly.entity_id
_entity_poly.type
_entity_poly.pdbx_seq_one_letter_code
_entity_poly.pdbx_strand_id
1 'polypeptide(L)'
;KIYYKYIMGNQLNDSDFGTRDKRGHWKPFGTISINPPKDIFFNPIKFLKYFFKFPGIFFPWTFVFAAITVATYLFLTPSLETMKTFEIGWISYIFFRNAVIILLWTGFFHLRLKTQGTSFKYNPRPLEKNNSTFLFNDQTKDNLFYTFCSAIPLWTAYEVITFWAFANQIIPYVSWEAYPIYCCFMFFLVPFIRDAHFYLTHRLLHWAPLYKIAHKVHHRNTNTGAWSGMSMHPIEHILYFSGILVHWIIPSHPLVAMYHVFHAGLAPTPGHTGYEKMTFKNGVSIPTGDYMHYIHHKYFECNYSGGNTSFLDKLMGTFHDGSEEATKEVMARIKDKAHYL
;
A
#
# COMPACT_ATOMS: atom_id res chain seq x y z
N LYS A 1 24.58 -11.64 7.02
CA LYS A 1 24.78 -12.84 6.17
C LYS A 1 23.51 -13.30 5.44
N ILE A 2 22.31 -12.94 5.86
CA ILE A 2 21.03 -13.31 5.21
C ILE A 2 20.81 -12.53 3.89
N TYR A 3 21.32 -11.31 3.78
CA TYR A 3 21.12 -10.44 2.61
C TYR A 3 21.80 -10.91 1.31
N TYR A 4 22.91 -11.63 1.37
CA TYR A 4 23.64 -12.12 0.19
C TYR A 4 23.01 -13.33 -0.50
N LYS A 5 22.09 -14.05 0.18
CA LYS A 5 21.34 -15.17 -0.44
C LYS A 5 20.24 -14.72 -1.42
N TYR A 6 19.95 -13.43 -1.51
CA TYR A 6 18.92 -12.89 -2.39
C TYR A 6 19.29 -12.90 -3.90
N ILE A 7 20.54 -13.07 -4.26
CA ILE A 7 21.04 -12.82 -5.63
C ILE A 7 21.71 -14.04 -6.28
N MET A 8 21.93 -15.15 -5.56
CA MET A 8 22.68 -16.30 -6.10
C MET A 8 21.80 -17.55 -6.30
N GLY A 9 21.64 -17.90 -7.52
CA GLY A 9 21.28 -19.09 -8.30
C GLY A 9 20.79 -20.43 -7.72
N ASN A 10 20.51 -20.55 -6.42
CA ASN A 10 19.90 -21.75 -5.84
C ASN A 10 18.40 -21.52 -5.62
N GLN A 11 17.59 -22.55 -5.86
CA GLN A 11 16.16 -22.50 -5.51
C GLN A 11 16.03 -22.11 -4.03
N LEU A 12 15.43 -20.92 -3.78
CA LEU A 12 15.19 -20.43 -2.43
C LEU A 12 14.10 -21.29 -1.79
N ASN A 13 14.44 -22.00 -0.73
CA ASN A 13 13.46 -22.71 0.08
C ASN A 13 12.88 -21.76 1.14
N ASP A 14 11.57 -21.70 1.28
CA ASP A 14 10.92 -20.83 2.27
C ASP A 14 11.25 -21.23 3.73
N SER A 15 11.64 -22.49 3.98
CA SER A 15 12.12 -22.97 5.28
C SER A 15 13.44 -22.32 5.73
N ASP A 16 14.25 -21.78 4.79
CA ASP A 16 15.49 -21.07 5.12
C ASP A 16 15.23 -19.66 5.69
N PHE A 17 14.02 -19.15 5.52
CA PHE A 17 13.63 -17.76 5.84
C PHE A 17 12.49 -17.65 6.85
N GLY A 18 11.85 -18.75 7.20
CA GLY A 18 10.71 -18.76 8.11
C GLY A 18 10.32 -20.16 8.55
N THR A 19 9.26 -20.23 9.34
CA THR A 19 8.67 -21.48 9.82
C THR A 19 7.22 -21.61 9.42
N ARG A 20 6.70 -22.83 9.34
CA ARG A 20 5.27 -23.13 9.19
C ARG A 20 4.71 -23.71 10.49
N ASP A 21 3.54 -23.21 10.89
CA ASP A 21 2.78 -23.80 11.99
C ASP A 21 2.10 -25.11 11.55
N LYS A 22 1.43 -25.80 12.51
CA LYS A 22 0.68 -27.06 12.26
C LYS A 22 -0.44 -26.91 11.21
N ARG A 23 -0.89 -25.68 10.92
CA ARG A 23 -1.91 -25.37 9.90
C ARG A 23 -1.29 -24.95 8.56
N GLY A 24 0.06 -24.95 8.47
CA GLY A 24 0.82 -24.57 7.30
C GLY A 24 1.00 -23.06 7.12
N HIS A 25 0.56 -22.22 8.06
CA HIS A 25 0.77 -20.77 7.98
C HIS A 25 2.27 -20.47 8.14
N TRP A 26 2.79 -19.68 7.22
CA TRP A 26 4.20 -19.32 7.19
C TRP A 26 4.46 -18.01 7.94
N LYS A 27 5.54 -17.98 8.71
CA LYS A 27 6.01 -16.82 9.47
C LYS A 27 7.51 -16.59 9.18
N PRO A 28 7.95 -15.36 8.85
CA PRO A 28 9.35 -15.06 8.63
C PRO A 28 10.18 -15.19 9.92
N PHE A 29 11.48 -15.50 9.78
CA PHE A 29 12.45 -15.41 10.88
C PHE A 29 12.82 -13.94 11.13
N GLY A 30 13.02 -13.58 12.40
CA GLY A 30 13.51 -12.27 12.82
C GLY A 30 12.42 -11.22 13.01
N THR A 31 12.86 -10.00 13.29
CA THR A 31 11.97 -8.85 13.49
C THR A 31 11.46 -8.32 12.17
N ILE A 32 10.15 -8.16 12.09
CA ILE A 32 9.42 -7.68 10.90
C ILE A 32 9.46 -6.17 10.70
N SER A 33 10.13 -5.41 11.55
CA SER A 33 10.17 -3.96 11.43
C SER A 33 11.55 -3.43 11.08
N ILE A 34 11.58 -2.49 10.14
CA ILE A 34 12.79 -1.75 9.79
C ILE A 34 12.90 -0.55 10.76
N ASN A 35 13.65 -0.73 11.86
CA ASN A 35 13.93 0.39 12.77
C ASN A 35 15.03 1.29 12.18
N PRO A 36 14.85 2.62 12.21
CA PRO A 36 15.94 3.51 11.89
C PRO A 36 17.06 3.38 12.96
N PRO A 37 18.34 3.41 12.55
CA PRO A 37 19.43 3.55 13.51
C PRO A 37 19.27 4.78 14.39
N LYS A 38 19.64 4.70 15.69
CA LYS A 38 19.44 5.80 16.64
C LYS A 38 20.11 7.12 16.21
N ASP A 39 21.21 7.03 15.46
CA ASP A 39 22.01 8.16 14.97
C ASP A 39 21.78 8.44 13.47
N ILE A 40 20.68 8.03 12.91
CA ILE A 40 20.39 8.11 11.46
C ILE A 40 20.53 9.52 10.90
N PHE A 41 20.11 10.54 11.63
CA PHE A 41 20.15 11.94 11.18
C PHE A 41 21.53 12.58 11.32
N PHE A 42 22.42 11.98 12.10
CA PHE A 42 23.79 12.46 12.31
C PHE A 42 24.85 11.69 11.50
N ASN A 43 24.43 10.63 10.79
CA ASN A 43 25.33 9.81 9.98
C ASN A 43 24.78 9.65 8.55
N PRO A 44 25.33 10.44 7.58
CA PRO A 44 24.86 10.41 6.19
C PRO A 44 24.91 9.03 5.54
N ILE A 45 25.94 8.23 5.86
CA ILE A 45 26.08 6.87 5.30
C ILE A 45 24.99 5.95 5.84
N LYS A 46 24.66 6.03 7.13
CA LYS A 46 23.57 5.26 7.72
C LYS A 46 22.22 5.72 7.16
N PHE A 47 22.04 7.03 6.99
CA PHE A 47 20.86 7.60 6.35
C PHE A 47 20.67 7.04 4.95
N LEU A 48 21.67 7.17 4.07
CA LEU A 48 21.58 6.64 2.72
C LEU A 48 21.34 5.14 2.68
N LYS A 49 22.05 4.36 3.51
CA LYS A 49 21.85 2.90 3.60
C LYS A 49 20.45 2.55 4.09
N TYR A 50 19.88 3.28 5.02
CA TYR A 50 18.54 3.00 5.56
C TYR A 50 17.46 3.24 4.52
N PHE A 51 17.51 4.37 3.81
CA PHE A 51 16.49 4.75 2.84
C PHE A 51 16.65 4.05 1.49
N PHE A 52 17.89 3.87 1.00
CA PHE A 52 18.17 3.46 -0.37
C PHE A 52 18.75 2.06 -0.52
N LYS A 53 18.94 1.29 0.56
CA LYS A 53 19.33 -0.12 0.42
C LYS A 53 18.25 -0.94 -0.29
N PHE A 54 18.64 -2.11 -0.81
CA PHE A 54 17.70 -3.09 -1.36
C PHE A 54 17.68 -4.37 -0.47
N PRO A 55 16.52 -4.85 -0.02
CA PRO A 55 15.24 -4.14 0.06
C PRO A 55 15.28 -3.04 1.13
N GLY A 56 14.51 -1.99 0.96
CA GLY A 56 14.47 -0.86 1.88
C GLY A 56 13.21 -0.02 1.69
N ILE A 57 13.21 1.17 2.29
CA ILE A 57 12.03 2.06 2.26
C ILE A 57 11.71 2.51 0.84
N PHE A 58 12.75 2.89 0.04
CA PHE A 58 12.53 3.36 -1.33
C PHE A 58 12.59 2.23 -2.35
N PHE A 59 13.36 1.18 -2.13
CA PHE A 59 13.53 0.10 -3.08
C PHE A 59 12.90 -1.21 -2.59
N PRO A 60 12.20 -1.95 -3.49
CA PRO A 60 11.98 -1.61 -4.90
C PRO A 60 10.75 -0.75 -5.16
N TRP A 61 9.69 -0.82 -4.32
CA TRP A 61 8.35 -0.44 -4.70
C TRP A 61 8.12 1.06 -4.76
N THR A 62 8.55 1.82 -3.77
CA THR A 62 8.41 3.29 -3.76
C THR A 62 9.07 3.93 -4.98
N PHE A 63 10.25 3.40 -5.38
CA PHE A 63 10.92 3.82 -6.61
C PHE A 63 10.11 3.47 -7.87
N VAL A 64 9.53 2.26 -7.92
CA VAL A 64 8.67 1.85 -9.05
C VAL A 64 7.43 2.71 -9.14
N PHE A 65 6.78 3.04 -8.02
CA PHE A 65 5.63 3.95 -8.01
C PHE A 65 6.00 5.34 -8.53
N ALA A 66 7.15 5.87 -8.10
CA ALA A 66 7.68 7.13 -8.60
C ALA A 66 7.92 7.08 -10.11
N ALA A 67 8.57 6.03 -10.61
CA ALA A 67 8.85 5.86 -12.04
C ALA A 67 7.56 5.76 -12.87
N ILE A 68 6.58 4.98 -12.43
CA ILE A 68 5.26 4.89 -13.08
C ILE A 68 4.60 6.27 -13.10
N THR A 69 4.62 6.99 -11.97
CA THR A 69 4.01 8.33 -11.89
C THR A 69 4.68 9.31 -12.83
N VAL A 70 6.02 9.39 -12.82
CA VAL A 70 6.75 10.31 -13.71
C VAL A 70 6.47 10.00 -15.18
N ALA A 71 6.53 8.71 -15.56
CA ALA A 71 6.22 8.32 -16.92
C ALA A 71 4.76 8.67 -17.30
N THR A 72 3.81 8.43 -16.40
CA THR A 72 2.40 8.76 -16.63
C THR A 72 2.20 10.28 -16.73
N TYR A 73 2.84 11.05 -15.87
CA TYR A 73 2.77 12.51 -15.90
C TYR A 73 3.28 13.08 -17.22
N LEU A 74 4.45 12.62 -17.68
CA LEU A 74 5.09 13.13 -18.87
C LEU A 74 4.42 12.71 -20.19
N PHE A 75 3.89 11.49 -20.25
CA PHE A 75 3.44 10.90 -21.50
C PHE A 75 1.94 10.63 -21.59
N LEU A 76 1.25 10.54 -20.44
CA LEU A 76 -0.15 10.10 -20.36
C LEU A 76 -1.03 11.05 -19.52
N THR A 77 -0.60 12.30 -19.35
CA THR A 77 -1.41 13.29 -18.62
C THR A 77 -1.71 14.48 -19.54
N PRO A 78 -2.96 14.87 -19.73
CA PRO A 78 -3.32 16.04 -20.50
C PRO A 78 -2.69 17.32 -19.90
N SER A 79 -2.54 18.38 -20.71
CA SER A 79 -2.02 19.64 -20.22
C SER A 79 -2.96 20.31 -19.19
N LEU A 80 -2.41 21.13 -18.28
CA LEU A 80 -3.22 21.90 -17.35
C LEU A 80 -4.20 22.84 -18.08
N GLU A 81 -3.85 23.31 -19.27
CA GLU A 81 -4.76 24.13 -20.09
C GLU A 81 -6.04 23.37 -20.47
N THR A 82 -5.90 22.08 -20.86
CA THR A 82 -7.03 21.19 -21.15
C THR A 82 -7.91 20.96 -19.91
N MET A 83 -7.34 21.02 -18.73
CA MET A 83 -8.01 20.71 -17.47
C MET A 83 -8.70 21.91 -16.81
N LYS A 84 -8.70 23.10 -17.43
CA LYS A 84 -9.38 24.30 -16.91
C LYS A 84 -10.89 24.15 -16.82
N THR A 85 -11.47 23.37 -17.70
CA THR A 85 -12.93 23.09 -17.70
C THR A 85 -13.17 21.59 -17.52
N PHE A 86 -14.27 21.22 -16.87
CA PHE A 86 -14.66 19.81 -16.76
C PHE A 86 -15.24 19.32 -18.07
N GLU A 87 -14.47 18.55 -18.82
CA GLU A 87 -14.88 17.94 -20.08
C GLU A 87 -14.79 16.43 -20.00
N ILE A 88 -15.84 15.75 -20.47
CA ILE A 88 -15.97 14.29 -20.40
C ILE A 88 -14.80 13.57 -21.09
N GLY A 89 -14.22 14.17 -22.12
CA GLY A 89 -13.14 13.60 -22.91
C GLY A 89 -11.90 13.30 -22.07
N TRP A 90 -11.30 14.33 -21.45
CA TRP A 90 -10.08 14.14 -20.65
C TRP A 90 -10.36 13.44 -19.32
N ILE A 91 -11.56 13.65 -18.72
CA ILE A 91 -11.96 12.96 -17.49
C ILE A 91 -12.05 11.45 -17.73
N SER A 92 -12.74 11.03 -18.80
CA SER A 92 -12.82 9.62 -19.19
C SER A 92 -11.45 9.05 -19.54
N TYR A 93 -10.59 9.82 -20.21
CA TYR A 93 -9.23 9.40 -20.52
C TYR A 93 -8.43 9.08 -19.23
N ILE A 94 -8.46 9.96 -18.22
CA ILE A 94 -7.82 9.72 -16.93
C ILE A 94 -8.39 8.48 -16.24
N PHE A 95 -9.71 8.32 -16.27
CA PHE A 95 -10.39 7.14 -15.69
C PHE A 95 -9.88 5.84 -16.32
N PHE A 96 -9.89 5.73 -17.64
CA PHE A 96 -9.44 4.53 -18.34
C PHE A 96 -7.94 4.31 -18.19
N ARG A 97 -7.13 5.37 -18.18
CA ARG A 97 -5.69 5.31 -17.89
C ARG A 97 -5.43 4.70 -16.51
N ASN A 98 -6.09 5.18 -15.47
CA ASN A 98 -5.96 4.66 -14.10
C ASN A 98 -6.42 3.20 -14.01
N ALA A 99 -7.52 2.85 -14.68
CA ALA A 99 -8.03 1.49 -14.74
C ALA A 99 -7.01 0.53 -15.41
N VAL A 100 -6.42 0.95 -16.53
CA VAL A 100 -5.38 0.15 -17.23
C VAL A 100 -4.12 0.00 -16.37
N ILE A 101 -3.64 1.06 -15.73
CA ILE A 101 -2.47 1.01 -14.84
C ILE A 101 -2.70 0.01 -13.71
N ILE A 102 -3.84 0.05 -13.02
CA ILE A 102 -4.16 -0.90 -11.95
C ILE A 102 -4.34 -2.32 -12.48
N LEU A 103 -5.00 -2.48 -13.63
CA LEU A 103 -5.16 -3.79 -14.26
C LEU A 103 -3.81 -4.45 -14.56
N LEU A 104 -2.89 -3.71 -15.16
CA LEU A 104 -1.55 -4.22 -15.48
C LEU A 104 -0.73 -4.46 -14.21
N TRP A 105 -0.72 -3.50 -13.28
CA TRP A 105 0.02 -3.57 -12.03
C TRP A 105 -0.43 -4.75 -11.15
N THR A 106 -1.68 -4.74 -10.75
CA THR A 106 -2.23 -5.76 -9.85
C THR A 106 -2.39 -7.11 -10.55
N GLY A 107 -2.75 -7.09 -11.84
CA GLY A 107 -2.82 -8.28 -12.70
C GLY A 107 -1.48 -9.00 -12.80
N PHE A 108 -0.37 -8.28 -12.94
CA PHE A 108 0.98 -8.85 -12.93
C PHE A 108 1.24 -9.65 -11.64
N PHE A 109 1.00 -9.06 -10.46
CA PHE A 109 1.17 -9.75 -9.18
C PHE A 109 0.25 -10.96 -9.06
N HIS A 110 -1.02 -10.80 -9.42
CA HIS A 110 -2.00 -11.89 -9.35
C HIS A 110 -1.57 -13.10 -10.19
N LEU A 111 -1.22 -12.85 -11.45
CA LEU A 111 -0.84 -13.93 -12.38
C LEU A 111 0.49 -14.55 -11.99
N ARG A 112 1.47 -13.72 -11.62
CA ARG A 112 2.81 -14.19 -11.27
C ARG A 112 2.81 -15.03 -9.98
N LEU A 113 2.11 -14.59 -8.95
CA LEU A 113 2.06 -15.30 -7.67
C LEU A 113 1.20 -16.57 -7.72
N LYS A 114 0.19 -16.61 -8.61
CA LYS A 114 -0.58 -17.84 -8.87
C LYS A 114 0.33 -18.99 -9.32
N THR A 115 1.38 -18.71 -10.09
CA THR A 115 2.35 -19.73 -10.56
C THR A 115 3.39 -20.12 -9.52
N GLN A 116 3.52 -19.38 -8.42
CA GLN A 116 4.50 -19.65 -7.35
C GLN A 116 4.03 -20.73 -6.37
N GLY A 117 2.73 -21.02 -6.31
CA GLY A 117 2.17 -21.97 -5.36
C GLY A 117 2.15 -21.42 -3.93
N THR A 118 2.55 -22.23 -2.94
CA THR A 118 2.53 -21.86 -1.51
C THR A 118 3.87 -21.39 -0.95
N SER A 119 4.94 -21.41 -1.75
CA SER A 119 6.26 -20.95 -1.32
C SER A 119 6.20 -19.46 -0.90
N PHE A 120 6.67 -19.14 0.30
CA PHE A 120 6.60 -17.83 0.94
C PHE A 120 5.19 -17.24 1.14
N LYS A 121 4.13 -18.06 1.01
CA LYS A 121 2.76 -17.64 1.24
C LYS A 121 2.41 -17.74 2.73
N TYR A 122 1.88 -16.65 3.31
CA TYR A 122 1.52 -16.60 4.74
C TYR A 122 0.39 -17.57 5.10
N ASN A 123 -0.71 -17.54 4.35
CA ASN A 123 -1.82 -18.47 4.51
C ASN A 123 -1.84 -19.43 3.31
N PRO A 124 -1.61 -20.74 3.51
CA PRO A 124 -1.51 -21.71 2.41
C PRO A 124 -2.83 -21.95 1.67
N ARG A 125 -3.96 -21.57 2.28
CA ARG A 125 -5.28 -21.81 1.69
C ARG A 125 -5.45 -21.02 0.39
N PRO A 126 -6.23 -21.53 -0.57
CA PRO A 126 -6.66 -20.76 -1.73
C PRO A 126 -7.55 -19.58 -1.29
N LEU A 127 -7.73 -18.60 -2.18
CA LEU A 127 -8.73 -17.55 -2.00
C LEU A 127 -10.14 -18.17 -2.00
N GLU A 128 -11.04 -17.56 -1.25
CA GLU A 128 -12.39 -18.09 -0.99
C GLU A 128 -13.24 -18.14 -2.26
N LYS A 129 -13.90 -19.27 -2.44
CA LYS A 129 -14.92 -19.52 -3.47
C LYS A 129 -16.15 -20.16 -2.82
N ASN A 130 -17.32 -19.94 -3.41
CA ASN A 130 -18.60 -20.42 -2.89
C ASN A 130 -18.86 -19.93 -1.45
N ASN A 131 -18.42 -18.70 -1.12
CA ASN A 131 -18.58 -18.09 0.18
C ASN A 131 -19.44 -16.82 0.06
N SER A 132 -20.62 -16.86 0.66
CA SER A 132 -21.63 -15.78 0.63
C SER A 132 -21.18 -14.46 1.32
N THR A 133 -20.04 -14.47 2.03
CA THR A 133 -19.43 -13.26 2.59
C THR A 133 -18.96 -12.31 1.50
N PHE A 134 -18.62 -12.84 0.33
CA PHE A 134 -18.14 -12.09 -0.83
C PHE A 134 -19.24 -11.93 -1.89
N LEU A 135 -19.26 -10.78 -2.58
CA LEU A 135 -20.09 -10.60 -3.77
C LEU A 135 -19.77 -11.72 -4.78
N PHE A 136 -20.78 -12.15 -5.52
CA PHE A 136 -20.65 -13.24 -6.51
C PHE A 136 -20.16 -14.58 -5.91
N ASN A 137 -20.20 -14.72 -4.57
CA ASN A 137 -19.66 -15.87 -3.85
C ASN A 137 -18.18 -16.18 -4.16
N ASP A 138 -17.41 -15.18 -4.59
CA ASP A 138 -16.02 -15.33 -5.03
C ASP A 138 -15.20 -14.13 -4.59
N GLN A 139 -14.19 -14.37 -3.76
CA GLN A 139 -13.32 -13.34 -3.20
C GLN A 139 -12.61 -12.52 -4.30
N THR A 140 -12.14 -13.17 -5.37
CA THR A 140 -11.43 -12.46 -6.44
C THR A 140 -12.36 -11.54 -7.22
N LYS A 141 -13.57 -12.01 -7.56
CA LYS A 141 -14.56 -11.20 -8.27
C LYS A 141 -15.04 -10.02 -7.43
N ASP A 142 -15.26 -10.25 -6.15
CA ASP A 142 -15.58 -9.21 -5.17
C ASP A 142 -14.50 -8.14 -5.10
N ASN A 143 -13.24 -8.54 -4.98
CA ASN A 143 -12.11 -7.62 -4.92
C ASN A 143 -11.96 -6.82 -6.23
N LEU A 144 -12.15 -7.45 -7.38
CA LEU A 144 -12.19 -6.76 -8.68
C LEU A 144 -13.34 -5.74 -8.73
N PHE A 145 -14.54 -6.12 -8.27
CA PHE A 145 -15.67 -5.19 -8.23
C PHE A 145 -15.34 -3.90 -7.44
N TYR A 146 -14.85 -4.03 -6.20
CA TYR A 146 -14.49 -2.85 -5.40
C TYR A 146 -13.31 -2.07 -5.97
N THR A 147 -12.35 -2.74 -6.58
CA THR A 147 -11.24 -2.06 -7.26
C THR A 147 -11.74 -1.19 -8.41
N PHE A 148 -12.57 -1.72 -9.32
CA PHE A 148 -12.99 -0.99 -10.52
C PHE A 148 -14.22 -0.12 -10.32
N CYS A 149 -15.14 -0.48 -9.42
CA CYS A 149 -16.39 0.28 -9.19
C CYS A 149 -16.30 1.25 -8.00
N SER A 150 -15.24 1.22 -7.21
CA SER A 150 -15.05 2.11 -6.07
C SER A 150 -13.68 2.81 -6.10
N ALA A 151 -12.57 2.06 -6.10
CA ALA A 151 -11.25 2.66 -6.04
C ALA A 151 -10.93 3.54 -7.25
N ILE A 152 -11.10 3.02 -8.48
CA ILE A 152 -10.76 3.76 -9.70
C ILE A 152 -11.62 5.03 -9.86
N PRO A 153 -12.93 5.02 -9.69
CA PRO A 153 -13.73 6.24 -9.74
C PRO A 153 -13.29 7.30 -8.73
N LEU A 154 -13.03 6.92 -7.47
CA LEU A 154 -12.63 7.85 -6.42
C LEU A 154 -11.19 8.35 -6.58
N TRP A 155 -10.25 7.50 -6.96
CA TRP A 155 -8.90 7.95 -7.36
C TRP A 155 -8.99 8.98 -8.48
N THR A 156 -9.74 8.67 -9.53
CA THR A 156 -9.93 9.57 -10.68
C THR A 156 -10.56 10.88 -10.26
N ALA A 157 -11.58 10.86 -9.42
CA ALA A 157 -12.23 12.09 -8.93
C ALA A 157 -11.25 12.99 -8.17
N TYR A 158 -10.46 12.45 -7.25
CA TYR A 158 -9.45 13.21 -6.51
C TYR A 158 -8.36 13.79 -7.43
N GLU A 159 -7.90 13.01 -8.39
CA GLU A 159 -6.92 13.46 -9.39
C GLU A 159 -7.50 14.58 -10.27
N VAL A 160 -8.67 14.36 -10.86
CA VAL A 160 -9.37 15.31 -11.73
C VAL A 160 -9.62 16.64 -11.03
N ILE A 161 -10.19 16.61 -9.82
CA ILE A 161 -10.51 17.84 -9.06
C ILE A 161 -9.20 18.56 -8.67
N THR A 162 -8.16 17.85 -8.28
CA THR A 162 -6.87 18.44 -7.90
C THR A 162 -6.19 19.10 -9.09
N PHE A 163 -6.15 18.44 -10.25
CA PHE A 163 -5.55 19.02 -11.46
C PHE A 163 -6.35 20.19 -12.00
N TRP A 164 -7.68 20.13 -11.99
CA TRP A 164 -8.55 21.25 -12.29
C TRP A 164 -8.28 22.45 -11.37
N ALA A 165 -8.09 22.22 -10.07
CA ALA A 165 -7.79 23.26 -9.10
C ALA A 165 -6.40 23.89 -9.35
N PHE A 166 -5.38 23.11 -9.73
CA PHE A 166 -4.07 23.65 -10.20
C PHE A 166 -4.23 24.47 -11.48
N ALA A 167 -4.97 23.95 -12.47
CA ALA A 167 -5.17 24.62 -13.76
C ALA A 167 -5.85 25.99 -13.62
N ASN A 168 -6.71 26.14 -12.62
CA ASN A 168 -7.46 27.38 -12.31
C ASN A 168 -6.81 28.23 -11.19
N GLN A 169 -5.61 27.85 -10.72
CA GLN A 169 -4.88 28.58 -9.66
C GLN A 169 -5.68 28.72 -8.35
N ILE A 170 -6.58 27.76 -8.06
CA ILE A 170 -7.39 27.72 -6.85
C ILE A 170 -6.54 27.26 -5.65
N ILE A 171 -5.56 26.39 -5.92
CA ILE A 171 -4.65 25.84 -4.90
C ILE A 171 -3.21 26.29 -5.18
N PRO A 172 -2.36 26.34 -4.14
CA PRO A 172 -1.01 26.89 -4.26
C PRO A 172 -0.12 26.02 -5.17
N TYR A 173 0.37 26.61 -6.23
CA TYR A 173 1.25 26.00 -7.25
C TYR A 173 2.70 26.39 -7.04
N VAL A 174 3.60 25.43 -7.27
CA VAL A 174 5.06 25.66 -7.34
C VAL A 174 5.59 25.11 -8.65
N SER A 175 6.30 25.97 -9.41
CA SER A 175 7.00 25.57 -10.62
C SER A 175 8.22 24.70 -10.27
N TRP A 176 8.39 23.62 -11.01
CA TRP A 176 9.58 22.75 -10.88
C TRP A 176 10.86 23.48 -11.31
N GLU A 177 10.76 24.28 -12.37
CA GLU A 177 11.89 25.04 -12.94
C GLU A 177 12.38 26.12 -11.97
N ALA A 178 11.45 26.78 -11.26
CA ALA A 178 11.80 27.84 -10.32
C ALA A 178 12.31 27.29 -8.97
N TYR A 179 11.76 26.14 -8.52
CA TYR A 179 12.05 25.60 -7.20
C TYR A 179 12.36 24.10 -7.22
N PRO A 180 13.36 23.63 -8.00
CA PRO A 180 13.62 22.20 -8.19
C PRO A 180 13.96 21.47 -6.89
N ILE A 181 14.75 22.09 -6.00
CA ILE A 181 15.15 21.49 -4.71
C ILE A 181 13.93 21.25 -3.81
N TYR A 182 13.03 22.24 -3.74
CA TYR A 182 11.78 22.11 -2.99
C TYR A 182 10.88 21.01 -3.55
N CYS A 183 10.72 20.97 -4.87
CA CYS A 183 9.91 19.93 -5.53
C CYS A 183 10.50 18.52 -5.31
N CYS A 184 11.81 18.37 -5.42
CA CYS A 184 12.49 17.10 -5.10
C CYS A 184 12.30 16.71 -3.63
N PHE A 185 12.40 17.66 -2.70
CA PHE A 185 12.19 17.43 -1.29
C PHE A 185 10.73 17.00 -1.01
N MET A 186 9.75 17.70 -1.56
CA MET A 186 8.35 17.32 -1.45
C MET A 186 8.06 15.94 -2.05
N PHE A 187 8.65 15.65 -3.22
CA PHE A 187 8.54 14.34 -3.85
C PHE A 187 9.11 13.22 -2.96
N PHE A 188 10.25 13.48 -2.31
CA PHE A 188 10.84 12.57 -1.31
C PHE A 188 9.93 12.37 -0.08
N LEU A 189 9.20 13.41 0.35
CA LEU A 189 8.34 13.34 1.53
C LEU A 189 7.01 12.63 1.31
N VAL A 190 6.52 12.52 0.08
CA VAL A 190 5.22 11.91 -0.25
C VAL A 190 4.99 10.55 0.43
N PRO A 191 5.91 9.56 0.38
CA PRO A 191 5.69 8.27 1.03
C PRO A 191 5.46 8.37 2.54
N PHE A 192 6.11 9.33 3.22
CA PHE A 192 5.98 9.52 4.66
C PHE A 192 4.68 10.26 5.02
N ILE A 193 4.32 11.28 4.23
CA ILE A 193 3.04 12.00 4.39
C ILE A 193 1.88 11.01 4.17
N ARG A 194 1.98 10.20 3.13
CA ARG A 194 0.99 9.14 2.85
C ARG A 194 0.91 8.12 3.98
N ASP A 195 2.05 7.67 4.53
CA ASP A 195 2.09 6.69 5.60
C ASP A 195 1.45 7.23 6.90
N ALA A 196 1.75 8.49 7.23
CA ALA A 196 1.15 9.18 8.38
C ALA A 196 -0.37 9.37 8.20
N HIS A 197 -0.80 9.85 7.03
CA HIS A 197 -2.21 10.00 6.70
C HIS A 197 -2.94 8.65 6.75
N PHE A 198 -2.35 7.62 6.16
CA PHE A 198 -2.92 6.27 6.16
C PHE A 198 -3.08 5.72 7.58
N TYR A 199 -2.07 5.85 8.44
CA TYR A 199 -2.17 5.42 9.83
C TYR A 199 -3.36 6.08 10.55
N LEU A 200 -3.52 7.39 10.40
CA LEU A 200 -4.60 8.13 11.07
C LEU A 200 -5.98 7.73 10.55
N THR A 201 -6.14 7.69 9.23
CA THR A 201 -7.41 7.32 8.59
C THR A 201 -7.77 5.86 8.81
N HIS A 202 -6.78 4.96 8.77
CA HIS A 202 -6.96 3.53 9.00
C HIS A 202 -7.38 3.25 10.45
N ARG A 203 -6.72 3.91 11.41
CA ARG A 203 -7.10 3.81 12.81
C ARG A 203 -8.50 4.38 13.08
N LEU A 204 -8.88 5.47 12.39
CA LEU A 204 -10.23 6.02 12.43
C LEU A 204 -11.26 5.03 11.87
N LEU A 205 -10.93 4.33 10.78
CA LEU A 205 -11.78 3.30 10.17
C LEU A 205 -12.02 2.10 11.10
N HIS A 206 -11.11 1.83 12.06
CA HIS A 206 -11.31 0.84 13.12
C HIS A 206 -12.22 1.31 14.27
N TRP A 207 -12.68 2.56 14.26
CA TRP A 207 -13.76 2.98 15.14
C TRP A 207 -15.06 2.24 14.77
N ALA A 208 -15.71 1.61 15.77
CA ALA A 208 -16.77 0.63 15.55
C ALA A 208 -17.86 1.03 14.54
N PRO A 209 -18.41 2.27 14.52
CA PRO A 209 -19.39 2.67 13.52
C PRO A 209 -18.82 2.64 12.08
N LEU A 210 -17.62 3.22 11.86
CA LEU A 210 -16.98 3.23 10.54
C LEU A 210 -16.53 1.83 10.12
N TYR A 211 -16.05 1.03 11.06
CA TYR A 211 -15.71 -0.37 10.79
C TYR A 211 -16.93 -1.14 10.26
N LYS A 212 -18.07 -1.05 10.95
CA LYS A 212 -19.30 -1.77 10.57
C LYS A 212 -19.86 -1.34 9.21
N ILE A 213 -19.76 -0.04 8.89
CA ILE A 213 -20.32 0.50 7.65
C ILE A 213 -19.37 0.26 6.46
N ALA A 214 -18.08 0.49 6.64
CA ALA A 214 -17.13 0.55 5.54
C ALA A 214 -16.00 -0.49 5.64
N HIS A 215 -15.20 -0.46 6.70
CA HIS A 215 -13.92 -1.13 6.76
C HIS A 215 -14.00 -2.67 6.85
N LYS A 216 -15.12 -3.22 7.33
CA LYS A 216 -15.37 -4.67 7.29
C LYS A 216 -15.33 -5.26 5.88
N VAL A 217 -15.58 -4.43 4.83
CA VAL A 217 -15.47 -4.88 3.43
C VAL A 217 -14.03 -5.24 3.12
N HIS A 218 -13.07 -4.44 3.58
CA HIS A 218 -11.65 -4.69 3.43
C HIS A 218 -11.21 -5.88 4.29
N HIS A 219 -11.58 -5.89 5.56
CA HIS A 219 -11.17 -6.91 6.54
C HIS A 219 -11.76 -8.31 6.36
N ARG A 220 -12.82 -8.50 5.55
CA ARG A 220 -13.26 -9.85 5.21
C ARG A 220 -12.21 -10.62 4.39
N ASN A 221 -11.23 -9.93 3.80
CA ASN A 221 -10.05 -10.50 3.16
C ASN A 221 -8.99 -10.93 4.19
N THR A 222 -9.31 -11.82 5.11
CA THR A 222 -8.34 -12.36 6.09
C THR A 222 -7.24 -13.21 5.42
N ASN A 223 -7.54 -13.82 4.29
CA ASN A 223 -6.59 -14.46 3.39
C ASN A 223 -6.38 -13.51 2.20
N THR A 224 -5.41 -12.64 2.30
CA THR A 224 -5.18 -11.57 1.32
C THR A 224 -4.69 -12.11 -0.02
N GLY A 225 -4.97 -11.37 -1.09
CA GLY A 225 -4.46 -11.58 -2.44
C GLY A 225 -4.24 -10.23 -3.11
N ALA A 226 -3.51 -10.17 -4.21
CA ALA A 226 -3.10 -8.91 -4.85
C ALA A 226 -4.28 -7.91 -5.06
N TRP A 227 -5.45 -8.39 -5.43
CA TRP A 227 -6.64 -7.55 -5.64
C TRP A 227 -7.30 -7.08 -4.34
N SER A 228 -7.03 -7.72 -3.19
CA SER A 228 -7.65 -7.31 -1.93
C SER A 228 -7.16 -5.96 -1.41
N GLY A 229 -5.98 -5.50 -1.87
CA GLY A 229 -5.42 -4.23 -1.46
C GLY A 229 -6.30 -3.01 -1.79
N MET A 230 -7.04 -3.08 -2.90
CA MET A 230 -7.97 -2.02 -3.33
C MET A 230 -9.45 -2.44 -3.18
N SER A 231 -9.72 -3.50 -2.43
CA SER A 231 -11.08 -3.96 -2.12
C SER A 231 -11.60 -3.27 -0.87
N MET A 232 -12.11 -2.07 -1.03
CA MET A 232 -12.58 -1.20 0.06
C MET A 232 -13.94 -0.61 -0.29
N HIS A 233 -14.74 -0.29 0.74
CA HIS A 233 -16.00 0.41 0.59
C HIS A 233 -15.78 1.86 0.07
N PRO A 234 -16.70 2.48 -0.70
CA PRO A 234 -16.53 3.85 -1.19
C PRO A 234 -16.24 4.89 -0.09
N ILE A 235 -16.85 4.80 1.07
CA ILE A 235 -16.55 5.68 2.23
C ILE A 235 -15.09 5.55 2.65
N GLU A 236 -14.56 4.34 2.66
CA GLU A 236 -13.15 4.10 2.97
C GLU A 236 -12.24 4.70 1.90
N HIS A 237 -12.56 4.55 0.62
CA HIS A 237 -11.77 5.17 -0.46
C HIS A 237 -11.80 6.70 -0.43
N ILE A 238 -12.91 7.32 -0.01
CA ILE A 238 -12.96 8.77 0.20
C ILE A 238 -11.91 9.18 1.25
N LEU A 239 -11.89 8.51 2.39
CA LEU A 239 -10.89 8.79 3.43
C LEU A 239 -9.48 8.42 2.98
N TYR A 240 -9.32 7.30 2.29
CA TYR A 240 -8.03 6.76 1.85
C TYR A 240 -7.31 7.68 0.86
N PHE A 241 -8.03 8.18 -0.16
CA PHE A 241 -7.44 9.08 -1.17
C PHE A 241 -7.38 10.53 -0.72
N SER A 242 -8.03 10.92 0.40
CA SER A 242 -8.01 12.30 0.90
C SER A 242 -6.61 12.83 1.25
N GLY A 243 -5.60 11.95 1.37
CA GLY A 243 -4.21 12.36 1.57
C GLY A 243 -3.68 13.34 0.53
N ILE A 244 -4.18 13.30 -0.71
CA ILE A 244 -3.82 14.25 -1.75
C ILE A 244 -4.18 15.70 -1.39
N LEU A 245 -5.18 15.92 -0.51
CA LEU A 245 -5.63 17.25 -0.12
C LEU A 245 -4.57 18.04 0.66
N VAL A 246 -3.48 17.41 1.12
CA VAL A 246 -2.33 18.13 1.67
C VAL A 246 -1.74 19.11 0.65
N HIS A 247 -1.80 18.77 -0.64
CA HIS A 247 -1.33 19.63 -1.75
C HIS A 247 -2.29 20.79 -2.07
N TRP A 248 -3.46 20.84 -1.44
CA TRP A 248 -4.37 21.97 -1.50
C TRP A 248 -3.99 23.09 -0.52
N ILE A 249 -3.17 22.75 0.46
CA ILE A 249 -2.72 23.65 1.53
C ILE A 249 -1.22 23.95 1.38
N ILE A 250 -0.40 22.91 1.15
CA ILE A 250 1.05 23.02 0.99
C ILE A 250 1.35 23.25 -0.49
N PRO A 251 2.05 24.36 -0.85
CA PRO A 251 2.43 24.63 -2.23
C PRO A 251 3.11 23.43 -2.87
N SER A 252 2.63 23.00 -4.03
CA SER A 252 3.10 21.77 -4.66
C SER A 252 3.10 21.90 -6.18
N HIS A 253 3.98 21.12 -6.83
CA HIS A 253 3.90 20.89 -8.27
C HIS A 253 2.87 19.77 -8.56
N PRO A 254 2.09 19.82 -9.64
CA PRO A 254 1.12 18.78 -10.00
C PRO A 254 1.68 17.36 -10.03
N LEU A 255 2.94 17.18 -10.49
CA LEU A 255 3.64 15.89 -10.46
C LEU A 255 3.75 15.33 -9.02
N VAL A 256 3.98 16.18 -8.02
CA VAL A 256 4.11 15.76 -6.63
C VAL A 256 2.74 15.30 -6.09
N ALA A 257 1.68 16.03 -6.39
CA ALA A 257 0.32 15.64 -6.02
C ALA A 257 -0.11 14.35 -6.74
N MET A 258 0.23 14.21 -8.02
CA MET A 258 0.01 12.96 -8.76
C MET A 258 0.75 11.79 -8.14
N TYR A 259 2.02 11.99 -7.74
CA TYR A 259 2.78 10.94 -7.08
C TYR A 259 2.13 10.49 -5.76
N HIS A 260 1.53 11.41 -5.02
CA HIS A 260 0.82 11.07 -3.79
C HIS A 260 -0.36 10.12 -4.06
N VAL A 261 -1.23 10.48 -5.01
CA VAL A 261 -2.40 9.63 -5.31
C VAL A 261 -2.01 8.32 -5.99
N PHE A 262 -0.96 8.32 -6.83
CA PHE A 262 -0.42 7.11 -7.44
C PHE A 262 0.23 6.18 -6.40
N HIS A 263 1.00 6.75 -5.47
CA HIS A 263 1.55 5.97 -4.37
C HIS A 263 0.44 5.32 -3.54
N ALA A 264 -0.64 6.05 -3.25
CA ALA A 264 -1.82 5.49 -2.59
C ALA A 264 -2.48 4.38 -3.43
N GLY A 265 -2.62 4.56 -4.74
CA GLY A 265 -3.25 3.58 -5.63
C GLY A 265 -2.42 2.29 -5.85
N LEU A 266 -1.09 2.41 -5.92
CA LEU A 266 -0.21 1.30 -6.28
C LEU A 266 0.31 0.50 -5.07
N ALA A 267 0.58 1.16 -3.94
CA ALA A 267 1.20 0.55 -2.76
C ALA A 267 0.37 -0.58 -2.11
N PRO A 268 -0.97 -0.58 -2.10
CA PRO A 268 -1.72 -1.67 -1.51
C PRO A 268 -1.50 -3.04 -2.17
N THR A 269 -1.22 -3.07 -3.47
CA THR A 269 -1.04 -4.34 -4.20
C THR A 269 0.09 -5.21 -3.62
N PRO A 270 1.36 -4.77 -3.56
CA PRO A 270 2.42 -5.60 -2.98
C PRO A 270 2.15 -5.95 -1.51
N GLY A 271 1.63 -5.01 -0.69
CA GLY A 271 1.32 -5.25 0.72
C GLY A 271 0.26 -6.33 0.96
N HIS A 272 -0.65 -6.54 0.01
CA HIS A 272 -1.76 -7.49 0.13
C HIS A 272 -1.56 -8.78 -0.66
N THR A 273 -0.41 -9.03 -1.25
CA THR A 273 -0.20 -10.25 -2.04
C THR A 273 -0.42 -11.55 -1.25
N GLY A 274 -0.25 -11.51 0.07
CA GLY A 274 -0.27 -12.69 0.93
C GLY A 274 1.03 -13.50 0.87
N TYR A 275 2.08 -12.97 0.22
CA TYR A 275 3.39 -13.58 0.06
C TYR A 275 4.49 -12.65 0.56
N GLU A 276 5.48 -13.18 1.27
CA GLU A 276 6.67 -12.45 1.68
C GLU A 276 7.55 -12.03 0.51
N LYS A 277 7.67 -12.92 -0.48
CA LYS A 277 8.53 -12.74 -1.65
C LYS A 277 7.88 -13.27 -2.91
N MET A 278 8.18 -12.62 -4.01
CA MET A 278 7.98 -13.13 -5.36
C MET A 278 9.29 -13.71 -5.88
N THR A 279 9.32 -14.99 -6.22
CA THR A 279 10.52 -15.71 -6.67
C THR A 279 10.47 -15.94 -8.17
N PHE A 280 11.62 -15.88 -8.85
CA PHE A 280 11.77 -16.13 -10.28
C PHE A 280 12.61 -17.37 -10.53
N LYS A 281 12.44 -17.99 -11.73
CA LYS A 281 13.12 -19.25 -12.09
C LYS A 281 14.65 -19.18 -12.00
N ASN A 282 15.24 -18.00 -12.15
CA ASN A 282 16.69 -17.77 -12.05
C ASN A 282 17.19 -17.60 -10.60
N GLY A 283 16.37 -17.90 -9.59
CA GLY A 283 16.71 -17.75 -8.18
C GLY A 283 16.61 -16.31 -7.66
N VAL A 284 16.30 -15.31 -8.50
CA VAL A 284 16.06 -13.94 -8.04
C VAL A 284 14.74 -13.89 -7.26
N SER A 285 14.73 -13.15 -6.16
CA SER A 285 13.51 -12.88 -5.40
C SER A 285 13.36 -11.40 -5.08
N ILE A 286 12.11 -10.94 -5.10
CA ILE A 286 11.76 -9.55 -4.77
C ILE A 286 10.79 -9.60 -3.59
N PRO A 287 10.99 -8.81 -2.51
CA PRO A 287 10.02 -8.70 -1.44
C PRO A 287 8.71 -8.15 -1.99
N THR A 288 7.61 -8.79 -1.67
CA THR A 288 6.28 -8.34 -2.11
C THR A 288 5.34 -8.10 -0.96
N GLY A 289 5.41 -8.93 0.07
CA GLY A 289 4.48 -8.91 1.16
C GLY A 289 4.89 -7.98 2.28
N ASP A 290 3.90 -7.68 3.10
CA ASP A 290 4.07 -7.05 4.39
C ASP A 290 3.46 -7.97 5.45
N TYR A 291 4.32 -8.70 6.15
CA TYR A 291 3.88 -9.58 7.23
C TYR A 291 3.18 -8.82 8.36
N MET A 292 3.58 -7.57 8.63
CA MET A 292 2.90 -6.71 9.61
C MET A 292 1.45 -6.46 9.21
N HIS A 293 1.22 -6.14 7.93
CA HIS A 293 -0.12 -5.90 7.43
C HIS A 293 -0.95 -7.19 7.33
N TYR A 294 -0.30 -8.32 7.01
CA TYR A 294 -0.96 -9.63 7.13
C TYR A 294 -1.42 -9.93 8.57
N ILE A 295 -0.59 -9.62 9.58
CA ILE A 295 -0.96 -9.73 11.00
C ILE A 295 -2.14 -8.80 11.32
N HIS A 296 -2.16 -7.59 10.76
CA HIS A 296 -3.27 -6.64 10.90
C HIS A 296 -4.59 -7.26 10.40
N HIS A 297 -4.62 -7.82 9.18
CA HIS A 297 -5.79 -8.52 8.66
C HIS A 297 -6.21 -9.73 9.50
N LYS A 298 -5.28 -10.35 10.21
CA LYS A 298 -5.54 -11.51 11.05
C LYS A 298 -6.08 -11.15 12.43
N TYR A 299 -5.61 -10.05 13.03
CA TYR A 299 -5.91 -9.67 14.42
C TYR A 299 -6.64 -8.33 14.57
N PHE A 300 -6.77 -7.54 13.53
CA PHE A 300 -7.50 -6.28 13.39
C PHE A 300 -6.98 -5.10 14.22
N GLU A 301 -6.67 -5.28 15.50
CA GLU A 301 -6.38 -4.22 16.48
C GLU A 301 -4.87 -3.96 16.67
N CYS A 302 -4.09 -4.02 15.59
CA CYS A 302 -2.65 -3.79 15.59
C CYS A 302 -2.16 -3.40 14.20
N ASN A 303 -0.95 -2.82 14.10
CA ASN A 303 -0.24 -2.54 12.85
C ASN A 303 -1.08 -1.78 11.82
N TYR A 304 -1.57 -0.61 12.22
CA TYR A 304 -2.39 0.24 11.35
C TYR A 304 -1.58 0.95 10.25
N SER A 305 -0.23 0.96 10.33
CA SER A 305 0.64 1.53 9.31
C SER A 305 0.60 0.76 8.00
N GLY A 306 0.83 1.45 6.90
CA GLY A 306 0.77 0.89 5.54
C GLY A 306 2.03 0.18 5.06
N GLY A 307 2.91 -0.27 5.95
CA GLY A 307 4.04 -1.13 5.64
C GLY A 307 5.36 -0.43 5.32
N ASN A 308 5.39 0.89 5.10
CA ASN A 308 6.66 1.58 4.87
C ASN A 308 7.47 1.76 6.16
N THR A 309 6.78 2.11 7.25
CA THR A 309 7.39 2.27 8.57
C THR A 309 6.47 1.71 9.65
N SER A 310 7.06 1.26 10.76
CA SER A 310 6.30 0.89 11.98
C SER A 310 6.38 1.99 13.04
N PHE A 311 6.82 3.19 12.65
CA PHE A 311 7.11 4.27 13.59
C PHE A 311 5.86 4.69 14.38
N LEU A 312 4.76 4.96 13.67
CA LEU A 312 3.52 5.39 14.30
C LEU A 312 2.88 4.28 15.14
N ASP A 313 2.91 3.03 14.68
CA ASP A 313 2.43 1.90 15.49
C ASP A 313 3.21 1.76 16.80
N LYS A 314 4.52 1.92 16.77
CA LYS A 314 5.36 1.90 17.99
C LYS A 314 5.08 3.08 18.90
N LEU A 315 4.99 4.28 18.34
CA LEU A 315 4.71 5.50 19.10
C LEU A 315 3.35 5.43 19.80
N MET A 316 2.36 4.84 19.14
CA MET A 316 0.97 4.78 19.60
C MET A 316 0.61 3.46 20.30
N GLY A 317 1.59 2.56 20.53
CA GLY A 317 1.39 1.29 21.24
C GLY A 317 0.52 0.27 20.50
N THR A 318 0.48 0.34 19.16
CA THR A 318 -0.31 -0.57 18.31
C THR A 318 0.57 -1.56 17.52
N PHE A 319 1.88 -1.54 17.75
CA PHE A 319 2.82 -2.40 17.05
C PHE A 319 2.73 -3.86 17.54
N HIS A 320 2.62 -4.79 16.60
CA HIS A 320 2.66 -6.22 16.79
C HIS A 320 3.82 -6.80 15.97
N ASP A 321 4.82 -7.36 16.65
CA ASP A 321 6.06 -7.86 16.04
C ASP A 321 5.99 -9.31 15.54
N GLY A 322 4.81 -9.94 15.62
CA GLY A 322 4.60 -11.35 15.28
C GLY A 322 4.90 -12.32 16.43
N SER A 323 5.26 -11.86 17.65
CA SER A 323 5.50 -12.71 18.82
C SER A 323 4.20 -13.28 19.39
N GLU A 324 4.32 -14.30 20.24
CA GLU A 324 3.18 -14.85 20.99
C GLU A 324 2.71 -13.87 22.07
N GLU A 325 3.64 -13.12 22.66
CA GLU A 325 3.37 -12.10 23.66
C GLU A 325 2.50 -10.99 23.05
N ALA A 326 2.92 -10.42 21.92
CA ALA A 326 2.15 -9.40 21.21
C ALA A 326 0.76 -9.94 20.77
N THR A 327 0.67 -11.22 20.40
CA THR A 327 -0.60 -11.87 20.08
C THR A 327 -1.52 -11.92 21.30
N LYS A 328 -1.02 -12.28 22.48
CA LYS A 328 -1.81 -12.31 23.73
C LYS A 328 -2.32 -10.91 24.10
N GLU A 329 -1.48 -9.88 23.95
CA GLU A 329 -1.86 -8.48 24.22
C GLU A 329 -2.98 -8.00 23.30
N VAL A 330 -2.87 -8.27 21.99
CA VAL A 330 -3.90 -7.90 21.01
C VAL A 330 -5.22 -8.65 21.29
N MET A 331 -5.15 -9.94 21.59
CA MET A 331 -6.35 -10.72 21.90
C MET A 331 -7.06 -10.25 23.18
N ALA A 332 -6.30 -9.78 24.19
CA ALA A 332 -6.87 -9.15 25.37
C ALA A 332 -7.61 -7.85 25.01
N ARG A 333 -6.98 -6.96 24.21
CA ARG A 333 -7.62 -5.71 23.72
C ARG A 333 -8.90 -5.96 22.94
N ILE A 334 -8.93 -6.98 22.09
CA ILE A 334 -10.12 -7.35 21.31
C ILE A 334 -11.24 -7.81 22.26
N LYS A 335 -10.91 -8.63 23.26
CA LYS A 335 -11.86 -9.12 24.23
C LYS A 335 -12.48 -8.00 25.06
N ASP A 336 -11.66 -7.04 25.49
CA ASP A 336 -12.13 -5.87 26.25
C ASP A 336 -13.06 -4.99 25.41
N LYS A 337 -12.75 -4.78 24.12
CA LYS A 337 -13.63 -4.04 23.21
C LYS A 337 -14.94 -4.78 22.90
N ALA A 338 -14.91 -6.10 22.81
CA ALA A 338 -16.12 -6.89 22.55
C ALA A 338 -17.17 -6.77 23.67
N HIS A 339 -16.77 -6.37 24.88
CA HIS A 339 -17.70 -6.06 25.97
C HIS A 339 -18.42 -4.70 25.82
N TYR A 340 -17.89 -3.79 24.96
CA TYR A 340 -18.47 -2.47 24.67
C TYR A 340 -19.26 -2.42 23.35
N LEU A 341 -19.31 -3.50 22.56
CA LEU A 341 -20.01 -3.65 21.27
C LEU A 341 -21.28 -4.49 21.39
#